data_e7ef29a004f3bcccd0a33413fdfbbb85
#
_entry.id   e7ef29a004f3bcccd0a33413fdfbbb85
#
_cell.length_a   1.000
_cell.length_b   1.000
_cell.length_c   1.000
_cell.angle_alpha   90.00
_cell.angle_beta   90.00
_cell.angle_gamma   90.00
#
_symmetry.space_group_name_H-M   'P 1'
#
loop_
_entity.id
_entity.type
_entity.pdbx_description
1 polymer ?
#
loop_
_entity_poly.entity_id
_entity_poly.type
_entity_poly.pdbx_seq_one_letter_code
_entity_poly.pdbx_strand_id
1 'polypeptide(L)'
;LNNHFTEVENVLDIDRTLWMMAFENLTVCLDGPINSIPHNFYLFKDNNGRFSPLLWDMNMAFGTFTNGLPIPVTNADLQELDVFHNSNDASNKLTSQIFSSDKYKRMYIAHMRTILDEQFANNNYSARASQLQQIINTDVVADPNTFYSYTEFTDNLNSSVGVNSII
;
A
#
# COMPACT_ATOMS: atom_id res chain seq x y z
N LEU A 1 26.74 -13.45 5.67
CA LEU A 1 25.39 -12.97 5.34
C LEU A 1 25.08 -11.55 5.88
N ASN A 2 25.77 -11.08 6.94
CA ASN A 2 25.46 -9.78 7.56
C ASN A 2 26.06 -8.55 6.83
N ASN A 3 26.96 -8.72 5.88
CA ASN A 3 27.63 -7.59 5.22
C ASN A 3 26.83 -6.99 4.05
N HIS A 4 25.86 -7.74 3.49
CA HIS A 4 25.09 -7.25 2.35
C HIS A 4 24.05 -6.17 2.70
N PHE A 5 23.55 -6.15 3.93
CA PHE A 5 22.56 -5.13 4.35
C PHE A 5 23.16 -3.73 4.46
N THR A 6 24.40 -3.60 4.88
CA THR A 6 25.10 -2.29 4.90
C THR A 6 25.35 -1.75 3.50
N GLU A 7 25.56 -2.61 2.53
CA GLU A 7 25.74 -2.22 1.12
C GLU A 7 24.44 -1.78 0.49
N VAL A 8 23.30 -2.43 0.82
CA VAL A 8 22.00 -2.06 0.27
C VAL A 8 21.53 -0.68 0.76
N GLU A 9 21.84 -0.29 2.00
CA GLU A 9 21.55 1.05 2.53
C GLU A 9 22.29 2.18 1.78
N ASN A 10 23.40 1.86 1.11
CA ASN A 10 24.11 2.81 0.26
C ASN A 10 23.43 3.01 -1.12
N VAL A 11 22.62 2.05 -1.54
CA VAL A 11 22.00 2.03 -2.87
C VAL A 11 20.51 2.29 -2.82
N LEU A 12 19.82 1.83 -1.77
CA LEU A 12 18.38 1.95 -1.59
C LEU A 12 18.05 2.74 -0.32
N ASP A 13 17.12 3.67 -0.41
CA ASP A 13 16.53 4.32 0.75
C ASP A 13 15.61 3.31 1.47
N ILE A 14 16.20 2.57 2.39
CA ILE A 14 15.49 1.53 3.14
C ILE A 14 14.35 2.11 3.96
N ASP A 15 14.55 3.23 4.61
CA ASP A 15 13.51 3.82 5.45
C ASP A 15 12.27 4.19 4.63
N ARG A 16 12.43 4.88 3.51
CA ARG A 16 11.32 5.18 2.58
C ARG A 16 10.71 3.92 1.98
N THR A 17 11.51 2.91 1.70
CA THR A 17 11.00 1.63 1.19
C THR A 17 10.10 0.95 2.23
N LEU A 18 10.51 0.96 3.49
CA LEU A 18 9.70 0.40 4.58
C LEU A 18 8.41 1.19 4.82
N TRP A 19 8.44 2.53 4.70
CA TRP A 19 7.23 3.35 4.72
C TRP A 19 6.26 2.99 3.61
N MET A 20 6.74 2.85 2.38
CA MET A 20 5.94 2.42 1.23
C MET A 20 5.30 1.07 1.49
N MET A 21 6.10 0.05 1.87
CA MET A 21 5.61 -1.29 2.14
C MET A 21 4.59 -1.31 3.30
N ALA A 22 4.81 -0.53 4.36
CA ALA A 22 3.88 -0.41 5.49
C ALA A 22 2.54 0.19 5.06
N PHE A 23 2.59 1.23 4.25
CA PHE A 23 1.38 1.87 3.72
C PHE A 23 0.59 0.91 2.82
N GLU A 24 1.24 0.22 1.90
CA GLU A 24 0.58 -0.73 1.01
C GLU A 24 -0.04 -1.92 1.75
N ASN A 25 0.66 -2.46 2.75
CA ASN A 25 0.11 -3.54 3.55
C ASN A 25 -1.13 -3.09 4.34
N LEU A 26 -1.06 -1.94 5.02
CA LEU A 26 -2.18 -1.40 5.80
C LEU A 26 -3.38 -1.02 4.95
N THR A 27 -3.15 -0.56 3.73
CA THR A 27 -4.23 -0.26 2.77
C THR A 27 -4.60 -1.46 1.91
N VAL A 28 -4.04 -2.63 2.18
CA VAL A 28 -4.27 -3.87 1.41
C VAL A 28 -4.17 -3.61 -0.10
N CYS A 29 -3.08 -2.94 -0.52
CA CYS A 29 -2.78 -2.68 -1.92
C CYS A 29 -1.94 -3.82 -2.50
N LEU A 30 -2.61 -4.88 -2.94
CA LEU A 30 -1.94 -6.07 -3.50
C LEU A 30 -1.62 -5.94 -5.00
N ASP A 31 -1.90 -4.80 -5.59
CA ASP A 31 -1.49 -4.45 -6.95
C ASP A 31 -0.18 -3.65 -6.96
N GLY A 32 0.62 -3.78 -5.91
CA GLY A 32 1.84 -3.03 -5.66
C GLY A 32 3.07 -3.90 -5.42
N PRO A 33 4.17 -3.30 -4.94
CA PRO A 33 5.46 -3.97 -4.74
C PRO A 33 5.47 -5.07 -3.69
N ILE A 34 4.50 -5.12 -2.77
CA ILE A 34 4.46 -6.17 -1.73
C ILE A 34 3.87 -7.49 -2.22
N ASN A 35 3.28 -7.55 -3.41
CA ASN A 35 2.71 -8.79 -3.96
C ASN A 35 3.75 -9.63 -4.72
N SER A 36 3.36 -10.84 -5.12
CA SER A 36 4.22 -11.81 -5.83
C SER A 36 4.70 -11.31 -7.19
N ILE A 37 3.97 -10.41 -7.83
CA ILE A 37 4.35 -9.75 -9.08
C ILE A 37 4.49 -8.25 -8.77
N PRO A 38 5.68 -7.79 -8.29
CA PRO A 38 5.86 -6.41 -7.89
C PRO A 38 5.79 -5.46 -9.08
N HIS A 39 4.88 -4.48 -9.02
CA HIS A 39 4.67 -3.44 -10.02
C HIS A 39 4.06 -2.18 -9.37
N ASN A 40 3.60 -1.21 -10.15
CA ASN A 40 2.96 0.01 -9.68
C ASN A 40 3.80 0.82 -8.67
N PHE A 41 5.09 0.91 -8.91
CA PHE A 41 5.99 1.81 -8.20
C PHE A 41 7.14 2.25 -9.11
N TYR A 42 7.76 3.36 -8.78
CA TYR A 42 9.00 3.83 -9.43
C TYR A 42 10.13 3.87 -8.42
N LEU A 43 11.35 3.75 -8.93
CA LEU A 43 12.56 4.02 -8.19
C LEU A 43 13.23 5.27 -8.77
N PHE A 44 13.24 6.34 -8.00
CA PHE A 44 13.95 7.57 -8.34
C PHE A 44 15.39 7.48 -7.81
N LYS A 45 16.36 7.66 -8.70
CA LYS A 45 17.77 7.70 -8.33
C LYS A 45 18.19 9.14 -8.07
N ASP A 46 18.64 9.44 -6.85
CA ASP A 46 19.13 10.76 -6.47
C ASP A 46 20.55 11.05 -7.03
N ASN A 47 21.01 12.27 -6.81
CA ASN A 47 22.35 12.69 -7.26
C ASN A 47 23.50 11.97 -6.54
N ASN A 48 23.25 11.31 -5.39
CA ASN A 48 24.21 10.51 -4.65
C ASN A 48 24.24 9.05 -5.12
N GLY A 49 23.39 8.70 -6.07
CA GLY A 49 23.28 7.36 -6.62
C GLY A 49 22.37 6.42 -5.85
N ARG A 50 21.61 6.92 -4.85
CA ARG A 50 20.69 6.16 -4.01
C ARG A 50 19.28 6.17 -4.61
N PHE A 51 18.64 5.03 -4.64
CA PHE A 51 17.27 4.88 -5.11
C PHE A 51 16.28 5.12 -3.97
N SER A 52 15.23 5.89 -4.25
CA SER A 52 14.07 6.09 -3.37
C SER A 52 12.81 5.63 -4.08
N PRO A 53 11.92 4.88 -3.43
CA PRO A 53 10.68 4.46 -4.03
C PRO A 53 9.68 5.61 -4.11
N LEU A 54 8.82 5.54 -5.12
CA LEU A 54 7.66 6.41 -5.31
C LEU A 54 6.44 5.52 -5.52
N LEU A 55 5.41 5.73 -4.71
CA LEU A 55 4.11 5.08 -4.88
C LEU A 55 3.47 5.52 -6.20
N TRP A 56 2.85 4.57 -6.88
CA TRP A 56 2.15 4.79 -8.13
C TRP A 56 0.93 3.90 -8.23
N ASP A 57 -0.13 4.41 -8.84
CA ASP A 57 -1.34 3.65 -9.22
C ASP A 57 -2.04 2.94 -8.06
N MET A 58 -2.37 3.70 -7.01
CA MET A 58 -2.99 3.19 -5.79
C MET A 58 -4.51 2.96 -5.91
N ASN A 59 -5.06 2.95 -7.12
CA ASN A 59 -6.49 2.78 -7.41
C ASN A 59 -7.04 1.42 -6.97
N MET A 60 -6.17 0.41 -6.82
CA MET A 60 -6.50 -0.94 -6.37
C MET A 60 -6.22 -1.18 -4.87
N ALA A 61 -6.02 -0.11 -4.09
CA ALA A 61 -5.93 -0.19 -2.63
C ALA A 61 -7.28 -0.58 -1.98
N PHE A 62 -7.25 -0.78 -0.67
CA PHE A 62 -8.39 -1.17 0.15
C PHE A 62 -9.02 -2.52 -0.24
N GLY A 63 -8.20 -3.46 -0.69
CA GLY A 63 -8.62 -4.82 -0.99
C GLY A 63 -9.39 -4.98 -2.30
N THR A 64 -9.37 -3.97 -3.17
CA THR A 64 -10.02 -4.06 -4.49
C THR A 64 -9.35 -5.12 -5.37
N PHE A 65 -8.04 -5.29 -5.26
CA PHE A 65 -7.28 -6.31 -5.98
C PHE A 65 -6.83 -7.42 -5.01
N THR A 66 -7.28 -8.66 -5.27
CA THR A 66 -7.07 -9.82 -4.38
C THR A 66 -6.24 -10.93 -5.01
N ASN A 67 -5.58 -10.66 -6.13
CA ASN A 67 -4.74 -11.65 -6.80
C ASN A 67 -3.59 -12.11 -5.89
N GLY A 68 -3.39 -13.42 -5.79
CA GLY A 68 -2.39 -14.02 -4.91
C GLY A 68 -2.93 -14.41 -3.53
N LEU A 69 -4.19 -14.08 -3.21
CA LEU A 69 -4.87 -14.58 -2.00
C LEU A 69 -5.66 -15.86 -2.30
N PRO A 70 -5.88 -16.73 -1.31
CA PRO A 70 -6.78 -17.88 -1.43
C PRO A 70 -8.20 -17.43 -1.75
N ILE A 71 -8.89 -18.12 -2.66
CA ILE A 71 -10.29 -17.82 -3.02
C ILE A 71 -11.25 -18.85 -2.40
N PRO A 72 -12.45 -18.41 -1.96
CA PRO A 72 -12.97 -17.02 -1.97
C PRO A 72 -12.29 -16.14 -0.92
N VAL A 73 -12.10 -14.84 -1.23
CA VAL A 73 -11.58 -13.84 -0.29
C VAL A 73 -12.75 -13.10 0.35
N THR A 74 -12.73 -12.95 1.67
CA THR A 74 -13.71 -12.18 2.43
C THR A 74 -13.11 -10.87 2.91
N ASN A 75 -13.94 -9.91 3.33
CA ASN A 75 -13.45 -8.68 3.96
C ASN A 75 -12.65 -8.96 5.24
N ALA A 76 -13.02 -10.00 6.00
CA ALA A 76 -12.26 -10.42 7.17
C ALA A 76 -10.83 -10.87 6.80
N ASP A 77 -10.67 -11.66 5.74
CA ASP A 77 -9.36 -12.08 5.25
C ASP A 77 -8.49 -10.88 4.86
N LEU A 78 -9.09 -9.85 4.27
CA LEU A 78 -8.37 -8.62 3.89
C LEU A 78 -7.96 -7.80 5.12
N GLN A 79 -8.83 -7.71 6.14
CA GLN A 79 -8.54 -7.01 7.40
C GLN A 79 -7.51 -7.75 8.26
N GLU A 80 -7.39 -9.07 8.10
CA GLU A 80 -6.44 -9.94 8.80
C GLU A 80 -5.20 -10.26 7.97
N LEU A 81 -4.94 -9.51 6.88
CA LEU A 81 -3.76 -9.72 6.04
C LEU A 81 -2.49 -9.75 6.89
N ASP A 82 -1.66 -10.79 6.69
CA ASP A 82 -0.39 -10.93 7.42
C ASP A 82 0.45 -9.65 7.24
N VAL A 83 0.89 -9.08 8.36
CA VAL A 83 1.75 -7.88 8.38
C VAL A 83 3.07 -8.08 7.64
N PHE A 84 3.52 -9.33 7.49
CA PHE A 84 4.68 -9.70 6.69
C PHE A 84 4.28 -10.45 5.42
N HIS A 85 3.19 -10.02 4.79
CA HIS A 85 2.70 -10.61 3.54
C HIS A 85 3.84 -10.79 2.54
N ASN A 86 3.92 -11.96 1.91
CA ASN A 86 4.95 -12.34 0.94
C ASN A 86 6.42 -12.26 1.44
N SER A 87 6.66 -12.21 2.75
CA SER A 87 8.02 -12.19 3.31
C SER A 87 8.88 -13.40 2.91
N ASN A 88 8.24 -14.53 2.61
CA ASN A 88 8.90 -15.77 2.21
C ASN A 88 8.78 -16.05 0.69
N ASP A 89 8.18 -15.13 -0.07
CA ASP A 89 8.02 -15.32 -1.51
C ASP A 89 9.34 -15.09 -2.25
N ALA A 90 9.89 -16.17 -2.81
CA ALA A 90 11.15 -16.12 -3.56
C ALA A 90 11.02 -15.35 -4.89
N SER A 91 9.83 -15.14 -5.41
CA SER A 91 9.58 -14.35 -6.63
C SER A 91 9.65 -12.85 -6.36
N ASN A 92 9.24 -12.40 -5.17
CA ASN A 92 9.39 -11.01 -4.72
C ASN A 92 10.70 -10.82 -3.94
N LYS A 93 11.79 -10.55 -4.67
CA LYS A 93 13.12 -10.37 -4.08
C LYS A 93 13.21 -9.15 -3.17
N LEU A 94 12.50 -8.06 -3.48
CA LEU A 94 12.52 -6.86 -2.66
C LEU A 94 11.97 -7.18 -1.26
N THR A 95 10.75 -7.67 -1.20
CA THR A 95 10.06 -7.98 0.06
C THR A 95 10.78 -9.06 0.87
N SER A 96 11.12 -10.18 0.23
CA SER A 96 11.75 -11.31 0.94
C SER A 96 13.14 -10.96 1.48
N GLN A 97 13.95 -10.19 0.75
CA GLN A 97 15.28 -9.78 1.23
C GLN A 97 15.18 -8.73 2.34
N ILE A 98 14.32 -7.73 2.23
CA ILE A 98 14.10 -6.74 3.28
C ILE A 98 13.64 -7.41 4.56
N PHE A 99 12.64 -8.28 4.49
CA PHE A 99 12.12 -8.98 5.68
C PHE A 99 13.01 -10.13 6.19
N SER A 100 14.12 -10.43 5.55
CA SER A 100 15.13 -11.31 6.14
C SER A 100 15.93 -10.62 7.26
N SER A 101 15.85 -9.28 7.39
CA SER A 101 16.51 -8.50 8.42
C SER A 101 15.57 -8.17 9.60
N ASP A 102 15.94 -8.63 10.80
CA ASP A 102 15.20 -8.28 12.03
C ASP A 102 15.21 -6.77 12.32
N LYS A 103 16.27 -6.06 11.93
CA LYS A 103 16.34 -4.59 12.02
C LYS A 103 15.22 -3.97 11.20
N TYR A 104 15.09 -4.37 9.93
CA TYR A 104 14.11 -3.80 9.03
C TYR A 104 12.67 -4.20 9.39
N LYS A 105 12.44 -5.42 9.86
CA LYS A 105 11.15 -5.81 10.42
C LYS A 105 10.69 -4.90 11.56
N ARG A 106 11.60 -4.59 12.51
CA ARG A 106 11.26 -3.68 13.63
C ARG A 106 10.95 -2.26 13.15
N MET A 107 11.73 -1.72 12.20
CA MET A 107 11.45 -0.40 11.61
C MET A 107 10.11 -0.40 10.89
N TYR A 108 9.85 -1.40 10.07
CA TYR A 108 8.59 -1.58 9.36
C TYR A 108 7.37 -1.58 10.30
N ILE A 109 7.41 -2.38 11.37
CA ILE A 109 6.34 -2.40 12.38
C ILE A 109 6.20 -1.04 13.08
N ALA A 110 7.28 -0.31 13.32
CA ALA A 110 7.20 1.03 13.87
C ALA A 110 6.48 2.00 12.90
N HIS A 111 6.78 1.93 11.61
CA HIS A 111 6.08 2.72 10.59
C HIS A 111 4.59 2.36 10.49
N MET A 112 4.24 1.08 10.50
CA MET A 112 2.83 0.64 10.54
C MET A 112 2.08 1.24 11.74
N ARG A 113 2.66 1.17 12.93
CA ARG A 113 2.06 1.77 14.14
C ARG A 113 1.86 3.27 13.99
N THR A 114 2.85 3.98 13.48
CA THR A 114 2.74 5.42 13.23
C THR A 114 1.60 5.74 12.28
N ILE A 115 1.47 5.01 11.17
CA ILE A 115 0.37 5.21 10.21
C ILE A 115 -0.99 4.94 10.91
N LEU A 116 -1.10 3.84 11.64
CA LEU A 116 -2.32 3.49 12.35
C LEU A 116 -2.71 4.57 13.37
N ASP A 117 -1.77 4.99 14.21
CA ASP A 117 -2.02 5.97 15.28
C ASP A 117 -2.35 7.35 14.72
N GLU A 118 -1.64 7.80 13.68
CA GLU A 118 -1.78 9.16 13.16
C GLU A 118 -2.91 9.31 12.13
N GLN A 119 -3.23 8.25 11.37
CA GLN A 119 -4.16 8.36 10.25
C GLN A 119 -5.48 7.64 10.50
N PHE A 120 -5.45 6.45 11.10
CA PHE A 120 -6.64 5.62 11.24
C PHE A 120 -7.29 5.76 12.63
N ALA A 121 -6.55 5.64 13.72
CA ALA A 121 -7.12 5.63 15.08
C ALA A 121 -7.80 6.96 15.47
N ASN A 122 -7.43 8.08 14.88
CA ASN A 122 -7.99 9.40 15.14
C ASN A 122 -8.91 9.93 14.01
N ASN A 123 -9.33 9.08 13.08
CA ASN A 123 -10.17 9.41 11.92
C ASN A 123 -9.55 10.44 10.93
N ASN A 124 -8.28 10.75 11.01
CA ASN A 124 -7.64 11.68 10.06
C ASN A 124 -7.79 11.22 8.62
N TYR A 125 -7.62 9.91 8.36
CA TYR A 125 -7.82 9.34 7.05
C TYR A 125 -9.23 9.64 6.50
N SER A 126 -10.27 9.30 7.23
CA SER A 126 -11.67 9.48 6.81
C SER A 126 -12.00 10.97 6.59
N ALA A 127 -11.57 11.85 7.50
CA ALA A 127 -11.76 13.30 7.37
C ALA A 127 -11.07 13.83 6.10
N ARG A 128 -9.84 13.37 5.83
CA ARG A 128 -9.08 13.81 4.65
C ARG A 128 -9.67 13.26 3.36
N ALA A 129 -10.11 12.01 3.34
CA ALA A 129 -10.78 11.41 2.18
C ALA A 129 -12.06 12.17 1.81
N SER A 130 -12.89 12.52 2.81
CA SER A 130 -14.09 13.35 2.61
C SER A 130 -13.77 14.73 2.03
N GLN A 131 -12.72 15.39 2.51
CA GLN A 131 -12.27 16.68 1.96
C GLN A 131 -11.84 16.54 0.49
N LEU A 132 -11.06 15.51 0.17
CA LEU A 132 -10.61 15.26 -1.20
C LEU A 132 -11.78 14.96 -2.13
N GLN A 133 -12.73 14.14 -1.69
CA GLN A 133 -13.95 13.86 -2.46
C GLN A 133 -14.72 15.14 -2.78
N GLN A 134 -14.85 16.05 -1.82
CA GLN A 134 -15.50 17.35 -2.05
C GLN A 134 -14.74 18.23 -3.07
N ILE A 135 -13.41 18.25 -3.03
CA ILE A 135 -12.58 19.02 -3.95
C ILE A 135 -12.79 18.58 -5.39
N ILE A 136 -12.79 17.25 -5.64
CA ILE A 136 -12.89 16.71 -7.00
C ILE A 136 -14.33 16.50 -7.47
N ASN A 137 -15.33 16.74 -6.61
CA ASN A 137 -16.74 16.40 -6.86
C ASN A 137 -17.27 16.96 -8.20
N THR A 138 -17.00 18.23 -8.48
CA THR A 138 -17.48 18.89 -9.71
C THR A 138 -16.89 18.24 -10.97
N ASP A 139 -15.61 17.87 -10.90
CA ASP A 139 -14.91 17.26 -12.03
C ASP A 139 -15.43 15.82 -12.26
N VAL A 140 -15.69 15.07 -11.17
CA VAL A 140 -16.29 13.72 -11.28
C VAL A 140 -17.68 13.77 -11.89
N VAL A 141 -18.54 14.75 -11.50
CA VAL A 141 -19.86 14.92 -12.12
C VAL A 141 -19.77 15.24 -13.60
N ALA A 142 -18.75 16.00 -14.02
CA ALA A 142 -18.58 16.43 -15.40
C ALA A 142 -17.84 15.42 -16.27
N ASP A 143 -17.20 14.39 -15.69
CA ASP A 143 -16.42 13.41 -16.44
C ASP A 143 -17.34 12.44 -17.22
N PRO A 144 -17.28 12.42 -18.57
CA PRO A 144 -18.09 11.50 -19.38
C PRO A 144 -17.53 10.06 -19.41
N ASN A 145 -16.34 9.81 -18.85
CA ASN A 145 -15.61 8.54 -18.97
C ASN A 145 -15.47 7.80 -17.62
N THR A 146 -16.36 8.04 -16.68
CA THR A 146 -16.35 7.38 -15.38
C THR A 146 -16.61 5.87 -15.50
N PHE A 147 -15.85 5.06 -14.75
CA PHE A 147 -16.09 3.62 -14.61
C PHE A 147 -17.21 3.31 -13.60
N TYR A 148 -17.47 4.23 -12.68
CA TYR A 148 -18.46 4.11 -11.60
C TYR A 148 -19.46 5.26 -11.69
N SER A 149 -20.67 5.03 -11.23
CA SER A 149 -21.70 6.06 -11.14
C SER A 149 -21.34 7.11 -10.07
N TYR A 150 -21.95 8.29 -10.16
CA TYR A 150 -21.76 9.33 -9.15
C TYR A 150 -22.22 8.87 -7.75
N THR A 151 -23.28 8.06 -7.66
CA THR A 151 -23.72 7.46 -6.39
C THR A 151 -22.65 6.55 -5.80
N GLU A 152 -22.03 5.68 -6.60
CA GLU A 152 -20.94 4.83 -6.16
C GLU A 152 -19.73 5.65 -5.70
N PHE A 153 -19.39 6.73 -6.39
CA PHE A 153 -18.34 7.65 -5.96
C PHE A 153 -18.64 8.27 -4.59
N THR A 154 -19.88 8.70 -4.34
CA THR A 154 -20.25 9.30 -3.05
C THR A 154 -20.32 8.28 -1.92
N ASP A 155 -20.74 7.06 -2.20
CA ASP A 155 -20.94 6.01 -1.21
C ASP A 155 -19.64 5.32 -0.79
N ASN A 156 -18.64 5.31 -1.66
CA ASN A 156 -17.39 4.55 -1.49
C ASN A 156 -16.55 4.95 -0.26
N LEU A 157 -16.82 6.09 0.38
CA LEU A 157 -16.15 6.45 1.63
C LEU A 157 -16.70 5.72 2.87
N ASN A 158 -17.92 5.19 2.79
CA ASN A 158 -18.63 4.63 3.94
C ASN A 158 -19.23 3.25 3.67
N SER A 159 -19.10 2.75 2.46
CA SER A 159 -19.65 1.44 2.06
C SER A 159 -18.84 0.84 0.92
N SER A 160 -18.83 -0.48 0.87
CA SER A 160 -18.19 -1.21 -0.23
C SER A 160 -18.87 -0.91 -1.56
N VAL A 161 -18.06 -0.54 -2.56
CA VAL A 161 -18.47 -0.37 -3.93
C VAL A 161 -17.64 -1.33 -4.80
N GLY A 162 -18.33 -2.13 -5.62
CA GLY A 162 -17.68 -3.18 -6.40
C GLY A 162 -17.60 -4.52 -5.68
N VAL A 163 -16.58 -5.31 -6.00
CA VAL A 163 -16.54 -6.74 -5.64
C VAL A 163 -15.94 -7.01 -4.28
N ASN A 164 -14.90 -6.28 -3.93
CA ASN A 164 -14.17 -6.44 -2.66
C ASN A 164 -13.79 -5.07 -2.09
N SER A 165 -13.85 -4.96 -0.77
CA SER A 165 -13.45 -3.77 -0.05
C SER A 165 -13.23 -4.11 1.42
N ILE A 166 -12.33 -3.43 2.10
CA ILE A 166 -12.10 -3.56 3.54
C ILE A 166 -13.01 -2.66 4.38
N ILE A 167 -13.92 -1.94 3.76
CA ILE A 167 -14.91 -1.08 4.41
C ILE A 167 -16.12 -1.90 4.84
#